data_c934182596115f1cbea83fb9b05eac86
#
_entry.id   c934182596115f1cbea83fb9b05eac86
#
_cell.length_a   1.000
_cell.length_b   1.000
_cell.length_c   1.000
_cell.angle_alpha   90.00
_cell.angle_beta   90.00
_cell.angle_gamma   90.00
#
_symmetry.space_group_name_H-M   'P 1'
#
loop_
_entity.id
_entity.type
_entity.pdbx_description
1 polymer ?
#
loop_
_entity_poly.entity_id
_entity_poly.type
_entity_poly.pdbx_seq_one_letter_code
_entity_poly.pdbx_strand_id
1 'polypeptide(L)'
;MKYKSANICLAMTGASGIQYALRLLQCLVDAGENVYVIISQPAQIVIDMETDLQLPSRPNDMQQYLTDYLNAKEGQIQVFGKDQWTAPVASGSGAPNAMVVCPCTTGTLSSIACGSSNNLMERAADVVLKERKKLILVPREMPFSEIHLEHMLKLARMGAVIMPPNPGFYYRPKTIEDIIDFVVARILDHLDIKHELLPQWGIDNNS
;
A
#
# COMPACT_ATOMS: atom_id res chain seq x y z
N MET A 1 0.90 -26.31 1.57
CA MET A 1 0.24 -25.02 1.86
C MET A 1 -0.01 -24.34 0.52
N LYS A 2 -1.15 -23.67 0.34
CA LYS A 2 -1.51 -23.04 -0.94
C LYS A 2 -0.80 -21.68 -1.16
N TYR A 3 -0.45 -20.97 -0.08
CA TYR A 3 0.20 -19.65 -0.12
C TYR A 3 1.34 -19.58 0.90
N LYS A 4 2.39 -18.81 0.57
CA LYS A 4 3.42 -18.43 1.56
C LYS A 4 2.83 -17.37 2.50
N SER A 5 3.20 -17.41 3.78
CA SER A 5 2.86 -16.36 4.72
C SER A 5 3.52 -15.04 4.30
N ALA A 6 2.80 -13.94 4.39
CA ALA A 6 3.33 -12.61 4.12
C ALA A 6 3.12 -11.70 5.33
N ASN A 7 4.11 -10.83 5.58
CA ASN A 7 4.05 -9.85 6.66
C ASN A 7 3.23 -8.63 6.29
N ILE A 8 3.16 -8.30 5.00
CA ILE A 8 2.58 -7.06 4.49
C ILE A 8 1.57 -7.35 3.38
N CYS A 9 0.44 -6.65 3.44
CA CYS A 9 -0.51 -6.54 2.34
C CYS A 9 -0.43 -5.13 1.75
N LEU A 10 -0.14 -5.01 0.47
CA LEU A 10 -0.21 -3.75 -0.28
C LEU A 10 -1.45 -3.75 -1.16
N ALA A 11 -2.33 -2.79 -0.93
CA ALA A 11 -3.54 -2.58 -1.71
C ALA A 11 -3.41 -1.29 -2.53
N MET A 12 -3.77 -1.35 -3.81
CA MET A 12 -3.71 -0.23 -4.74
C MET A 12 -5.11 0.14 -5.21
N THR A 13 -5.48 1.42 -5.08
CA THR A 13 -6.79 1.91 -5.51
C THR A 13 -6.68 2.96 -6.61
N GLY A 14 -7.81 3.35 -7.22
CA GLY A 14 -7.84 4.21 -8.39
C GLY A 14 -7.64 5.70 -8.12
N ALA A 15 -6.80 6.08 -7.16
CA ALA A 15 -6.35 7.46 -7.01
C ALA A 15 -5.03 7.67 -7.75
N SER A 16 -4.77 8.88 -8.23
CA SER A 16 -3.49 9.25 -8.85
C SER A 16 -2.33 9.12 -7.86
N GLY A 17 -1.13 8.87 -8.34
CA GLY A 17 0.06 8.64 -7.51
C GLY A 17 0.37 7.15 -7.31
N ILE A 18 0.07 6.34 -8.32
CA ILE A 18 0.38 4.90 -8.31
C ILE A 18 1.89 4.65 -8.17
N GLN A 19 2.72 5.60 -8.55
CA GLN A 19 4.18 5.57 -8.42
C GLN A 19 4.62 5.33 -6.97
N TYR A 20 3.92 5.88 -5.98
CA TYR A 20 4.18 5.61 -4.56
C TYR A 20 4.04 4.13 -4.23
N ALA A 21 2.99 3.49 -4.74
CA ALA A 21 2.74 2.07 -4.49
C ALA A 21 3.74 1.16 -5.20
N LEU A 22 4.07 1.46 -6.45
CA LEU A 22 5.06 0.69 -7.22
C LEU A 22 6.45 0.80 -6.59
N ARG A 23 6.84 2.00 -6.18
CA ARG A 23 8.10 2.23 -5.47
C ARG A 23 8.12 1.53 -4.11
N LEU A 24 7.02 1.59 -3.35
CA LEU A 24 6.90 0.86 -2.10
C LEU A 24 7.04 -0.65 -2.32
N LEU A 25 6.36 -1.21 -3.33
CA LEU A 25 6.44 -2.64 -3.64
C LEU A 25 7.88 -3.05 -3.99
N GLN A 26 8.60 -2.24 -4.79
CA GLN A 26 10.01 -2.47 -5.07
C GLN A 26 10.84 -2.51 -3.77
N CYS A 27 10.70 -1.51 -2.91
CA CYS A 27 11.44 -1.46 -1.64
C CYS A 27 11.13 -2.66 -0.72
N LEU A 28 9.88 -3.13 -0.69
CA LEU A 28 9.49 -4.32 0.07
C LEU A 28 10.12 -5.60 -0.49
N VAL A 29 10.17 -5.72 -1.82
CA VAL A 29 10.83 -6.84 -2.51
C VAL A 29 12.33 -6.84 -2.22
N ASP A 30 13.00 -5.68 -2.33
CA ASP A 30 14.43 -5.51 -2.09
C ASP A 30 14.80 -5.80 -0.63
N ALA A 31 13.91 -5.46 0.31
CA ALA A 31 14.05 -5.79 1.73
C ALA A 31 13.83 -7.29 2.04
N GLY A 32 13.43 -8.08 1.03
CA GLY A 32 13.20 -9.52 1.18
C GLY A 32 11.83 -9.88 1.78
N GLU A 33 10.90 -8.93 1.87
CA GLU A 33 9.55 -9.17 2.40
C GLU A 33 8.70 -9.99 1.42
N ASN A 34 7.87 -10.88 1.96
CA ASN A 34 6.78 -11.49 1.18
C ASN A 34 5.56 -10.57 1.24
N VAL A 35 4.98 -10.27 0.08
CA VAL A 35 3.92 -9.26 -0.04
C VAL A 35 2.66 -9.86 -0.67
N TYR A 36 1.53 -9.69 0.00
CA TYR A 36 0.21 -9.87 -0.59
C TYR A 36 -0.18 -8.58 -1.31
N VAL A 37 -0.61 -8.69 -2.57
CA VAL A 37 -0.96 -7.53 -3.40
C VAL A 37 -2.41 -7.64 -3.84
N ILE A 38 -3.17 -6.55 -3.69
CA ILE A 38 -4.55 -6.43 -4.16
C ILE A 38 -4.65 -5.15 -4.98
N ILE A 39 -4.96 -5.28 -6.29
CA ILE A 39 -5.08 -4.14 -7.20
C ILE A 39 -6.54 -4.02 -7.65
N SER A 40 -7.16 -2.89 -7.38
CA SER A 40 -8.53 -2.65 -7.83
C SER A 40 -8.57 -2.41 -9.35
N GLN A 41 -9.72 -2.66 -9.97
CA GLN A 41 -9.89 -2.36 -11.39
C GLN A 41 -9.65 -0.88 -11.74
N PRO A 42 -10.13 0.11 -10.94
CA PRO A 42 -9.74 1.51 -11.16
C PRO A 42 -8.24 1.76 -11.01
N ALA A 43 -7.52 1.03 -10.15
CA ALA A 43 -6.07 1.17 -10.05
C ALA A 43 -5.35 0.69 -11.32
N GLN A 44 -5.82 -0.35 -11.98
CA GLN A 44 -5.25 -0.81 -13.25
C GLN A 44 -5.37 0.27 -14.33
N ILE A 45 -6.50 0.98 -14.37
CA ILE A 45 -6.69 2.12 -15.29
C ILE A 45 -5.68 3.24 -14.98
N VAL A 46 -5.48 3.56 -13.70
CA VAL A 46 -4.52 4.61 -13.30
C VAL A 46 -3.08 4.20 -13.60
N ILE A 47 -2.74 2.92 -13.40
CA ILE A 47 -1.41 2.40 -13.77
C ILE A 47 -1.14 2.59 -15.26
N ASP A 48 -2.09 2.24 -16.11
CA ASP A 48 -1.99 2.41 -17.58
C ASP A 48 -1.87 3.89 -17.99
N MET A 49 -2.55 4.79 -17.27
CA MET A 49 -2.53 6.24 -17.53
C MET A 49 -1.26 6.94 -17.03
N GLU A 50 -0.68 6.49 -15.92
CA GLU A 50 0.40 7.19 -15.21
C GLU A 50 1.77 6.54 -15.40
N THR A 51 1.84 5.35 -16.01
CA THR A 51 3.08 4.58 -16.18
C THR A 51 3.11 3.86 -17.53
N ASP A 52 4.26 3.36 -17.90
CA ASP A 52 4.42 2.50 -19.10
C ASP A 52 4.09 1.02 -18.81
N LEU A 53 3.58 0.70 -17.60
CA LEU A 53 3.26 -0.67 -17.22
C LEU A 53 1.91 -1.10 -17.79
N GLN A 54 1.90 -2.21 -18.48
CA GLN A 54 0.68 -2.85 -18.99
C GLN A 54 0.39 -4.12 -18.19
N LEU A 55 -0.30 -3.95 -17.05
CA LEU A 55 -0.63 -5.07 -16.18
C LEU A 55 -1.69 -5.98 -16.81
N PRO A 56 -1.45 -7.31 -16.83
CA PRO A 56 -2.48 -8.26 -17.19
C PRO A 56 -3.70 -8.16 -16.28
N SER A 57 -4.90 -8.48 -16.78
CA SER A 57 -6.13 -8.38 -16.01
C SER A 57 -6.35 -9.52 -15.00
N ARG A 58 -5.73 -10.70 -15.23
CA ARG A 58 -5.88 -11.87 -14.37
C ARG A 58 -4.86 -11.84 -13.22
N PRO A 59 -5.26 -12.13 -11.98
CA PRO A 59 -4.35 -12.06 -10.83
C PRO A 59 -3.07 -12.90 -10.96
N ASN A 60 -3.16 -14.11 -11.51
CA ASN A 60 -1.98 -14.98 -11.70
C ASN A 60 -1.00 -14.42 -12.74
N ASP A 61 -1.52 -13.90 -13.85
CA ASP A 61 -0.70 -13.31 -14.90
C ASP A 61 -0.07 -12.00 -14.42
N MET A 62 -0.83 -11.21 -13.64
CA MET A 62 -0.35 -9.99 -12.98
C MET A 62 0.76 -10.30 -11.96
N GLN A 63 0.60 -11.38 -11.18
CA GLN A 63 1.62 -11.84 -10.25
C GLN A 63 2.92 -12.18 -10.97
N GLN A 64 2.85 -12.94 -12.06
CA GLN A 64 4.03 -13.29 -12.84
C GLN A 64 4.69 -12.03 -13.42
N TYR A 65 3.90 -11.15 -14.01
CA TYR A 65 4.38 -9.88 -14.56
C TYR A 65 5.12 -9.03 -13.52
N LEU A 66 4.53 -8.84 -12.33
CA LEU A 66 5.16 -8.06 -11.25
C LEU A 66 6.40 -8.76 -10.68
N THR A 67 6.39 -10.09 -10.61
CA THR A 67 7.56 -10.88 -10.16
C THR A 67 8.75 -10.65 -11.11
N ASP A 68 8.51 -10.72 -12.41
CA ASP A 68 9.56 -10.52 -13.42
C ASP A 68 10.02 -9.06 -13.48
N TYR A 69 9.08 -8.11 -13.46
CA TYR A 69 9.35 -6.67 -13.51
C TYR A 69 10.21 -6.18 -12.34
N LEU A 70 9.94 -6.69 -11.13
CA LEU A 70 10.64 -6.29 -9.91
C LEU A 70 11.81 -7.22 -9.55
N ASN A 71 12.14 -8.22 -10.40
CA ASN A 71 13.13 -9.25 -10.11
C ASN A 71 12.92 -9.94 -8.75
N ALA A 72 11.64 -10.13 -8.37
CA ALA A 72 11.27 -10.75 -7.11
C ALA A 72 11.53 -12.26 -7.13
N LYS A 73 11.76 -12.86 -5.96
CA LYS A 73 11.87 -14.31 -5.82
C LYS A 73 10.52 -14.98 -6.04
N GLU A 74 10.53 -16.21 -6.53
CA GLU A 74 9.32 -17.00 -6.72
C GLU A 74 8.48 -17.07 -5.42
N GLY A 75 7.22 -16.64 -5.51
CA GLY A 75 6.25 -16.60 -4.41
C GLY A 75 6.49 -15.48 -3.40
N GLN A 76 7.39 -14.54 -3.65
CA GLN A 76 7.59 -13.35 -2.83
C GLN A 76 6.44 -12.35 -3.00
N ILE A 77 5.90 -12.24 -4.22
CA ILE A 77 4.68 -11.47 -4.52
C ILE A 77 3.53 -12.46 -4.74
N GLN A 78 2.39 -12.22 -4.12
CA GLN A 78 1.19 -13.00 -4.31
C GLN A 78 0.01 -12.05 -4.55
N VAL A 79 -0.56 -12.09 -5.77
CA VAL A 79 -1.64 -11.21 -6.18
C VAL A 79 -2.98 -11.88 -5.99
N PHE A 80 -3.94 -11.18 -5.39
CA PHE A 80 -5.30 -11.66 -5.16
C PHE A 80 -6.34 -10.81 -5.90
N GLY A 81 -7.30 -11.50 -6.48
CA GLY A 81 -8.47 -10.86 -7.11
C GLY A 81 -9.45 -10.29 -6.07
N LYS A 82 -10.27 -9.32 -6.49
CA LYS A 82 -11.22 -8.61 -5.62
C LYS A 82 -12.24 -9.52 -4.93
N ASP A 83 -12.59 -10.66 -5.55
CA ASP A 83 -13.62 -11.59 -5.07
C ASP A 83 -13.01 -12.90 -4.54
N GLN A 84 -11.70 -12.92 -4.28
CA GLN A 84 -10.98 -14.13 -3.82
C GLN A 84 -11.07 -14.29 -2.29
N TRP A 85 -12.26 -14.53 -1.78
CA TRP A 85 -12.57 -14.65 -0.35
C TRP A 85 -11.84 -15.78 0.39
N THR A 86 -11.18 -16.67 -0.36
CA THR A 86 -10.34 -17.76 0.20
C THR A 86 -8.88 -17.35 0.40
N ALA A 87 -8.53 -16.08 0.07
CA ALA A 87 -7.19 -15.55 0.29
C ALA A 87 -6.90 -15.42 1.80
N PRO A 88 -5.63 -15.56 2.22
CA PRO A 88 -5.24 -15.47 3.65
C PRO A 88 -5.72 -14.18 4.32
N VAL A 89 -5.68 -13.06 3.61
CA VAL A 89 -6.05 -11.72 4.11
C VAL A 89 -7.53 -11.61 4.51
N ALA A 90 -8.39 -12.53 4.07
CA ALA A 90 -9.83 -12.51 4.40
C ALA A 90 -10.13 -13.00 5.83
N SER A 91 -9.16 -13.60 6.52
CA SER A 91 -9.34 -14.20 7.85
C SER A 91 -8.25 -13.74 8.82
N GLY A 92 -8.59 -13.59 10.10
CA GLY A 92 -7.65 -13.18 11.13
C GLY A 92 -6.46 -14.11 11.30
N SER A 93 -6.64 -15.42 11.13
CA SER A 93 -5.56 -16.41 11.23
C SER A 93 -4.53 -16.32 10.09
N GLY A 94 -4.90 -15.76 8.96
CA GLY A 94 -4.02 -15.55 7.81
C GLY A 94 -3.66 -14.08 7.57
N ALA A 95 -4.09 -13.18 8.46
CA ALA A 95 -3.88 -11.75 8.29
C ALA A 95 -2.38 -11.38 8.35
N PRO A 96 -1.91 -10.51 7.44
CA PRO A 96 -0.55 -9.97 7.50
C PRO A 96 -0.37 -9.11 8.76
N ASN A 97 0.87 -8.81 9.13
CA ASN A 97 1.17 -7.95 10.28
C ASN A 97 0.84 -6.48 10.02
N ALA A 98 0.89 -6.07 8.76
CA ALA A 98 0.52 -4.73 8.34
C ALA A 98 -0.19 -4.75 6.98
N MET A 99 -1.05 -3.75 6.77
CA MET A 99 -1.64 -3.46 5.46
C MET A 99 -1.43 -1.98 5.12
N VAL A 100 -1.01 -1.73 3.88
CA VAL A 100 -0.90 -0.39 3.32
C VAL A 100 -1.88 -0.26 2.16
N VAL A 101 -2.72 0.76 2.17
CA VAL A 101 -3.56 1.13 1.02
C VAL A 101 -2.94 2.38 0.39
N CYS A 102 -2.25 2.20 -0.72
CA CYS A 102 -1.49 3.24 -1.41
C CYS A 102 -1.64 3.13 -2.94
N PRO A 103 -2.06 4.19 -3.60
CA PRO A 103 -2.82 5.30 -3.04
C PRO A 103 -4.19 4.84 -2.57
N CYS A 104 -4.81 5.59 -1.65
CA CYS A 104 -6.14 5.31 -1.13
C CYS A 104 -7.16 6.32 -1.66
N THR A 105 -8.17 5.85 -2.43
CA THR A 105 -9.30 6.71 -2.83
C THR A 105 -10.17 7.05 -1.63
N THR A 106 -10.86 8.19 -1.70
CA THR A 106 -11.82 8.59 -0.68
C THR A 106 -13.01 7.63 -0.56
N GLY A 107 -13.37 6.95 -1.66
CA GLY A 107 -14.37 5.88 -1.64
C GLY A 107 -13.90 4.66 -0.82
N THR A 108 -12.66 4.21 -1.02
CA THR A 108 -12.07 3.12 -0.22
C THR A 108 -11.91 3.53 1.25
N LEU A 109 -11.46 4.76 1.52
CA LEU A 109 -11.38 5.33 2.86
C LEU A 109 -12.74 5.28 3.56
N SER A 110 -13.81 5.72 2.88
CA SER A 110 -15.19 5.70 3.37
C SER A 110 -15.66 4.28 3.68
N SER A 111 -15.47 3.35 2.75
CA SER A 111 -15.86 1.95 2.92
C SER A 111 -15.21 1.32 4.16
N ILE A 112 -13.91 1.52 4.34
CA ILE A 112 -13.17 1.02 5.51
C ILE A 112 -13.69 1.69 6.79
N ALA A 113 -13.93 3.02 6.79
CA ALA A 113 -14.44 3.75 7.94
C ALA A 113 -15.86 3.31 8.34
N CYS A 114 -16.68 2.87 7.38
CA CYS A 114 -18.01 2.34 7.62
C CYS A 114 -18.01 0.84 7.98
N GLY A 115 -16.87 0.16 7.93
CA GLY A 115 -16.78 -1.27 8.18
C GLY A 115 -17.38 -2.11 7.05
N SER A 116 -17.41 -1.59 5.83
CA SER A 116 -17.86 -2.32 4.66
C SER A 116 -16.89 -3.45 4.32
N SER A 117 -17.41 -4.55 3.78
CA SER A 117 -16.62 -5.71 3.36
C SER A 117 -17.18 -6.26 2.04
N ASN A 118 -17.33 -5.38 1.05
CA ASN A 118 -17.93 -5.71 -0.25
C ASN A 118 -16.97 -6.39 -1.23
N ASN A 119 -15.68 -6.31 -0.95
CA ASN A 119 -14.61 -6.91 -1.72
C ASN A 119 -13.45 -7.33 -0.81
N LEU A 120 -12.49 -8.07 -1.37
CA LEU A 120 -11.36 -8.59 -0.59
C LEU A 120 -10.50 -7.49 0.04
N MET A 121 -10.33 -6.34 -0.61
CA MET A 121 -9.53 -5.22 -0.09
C MET A 121 -10.16 -4.62 1.17
N GLU A 122 -11.45 -4.32 1.12
CA GLU A 122 -12.21 -3.81 2.26
C GLU A 122 -12.21 -4.82 3.41
N ARG A 123 -12.42 -6.11 3.08
CA ARG A 123 -12.37 -7.19 4.06
C ARG A 123 -10.99 -7.32 4.70
N ALA A 124 -9.91 -7.22 3.94
CA ALA A 124 -8.54 -7.29 4.47
C ALA A 124 -8.27 -6.13 5.45
N ALA A 125 -8.71 -4.92 5.12
CA ALA A 125 -8.58 -3.77 6.02
C ALA A 125 -9.40 -3.95 7.31
N ASP A 126 -10.64 -4.44 7.22
CA ASP A 126 -11.48 -4.77 8.38
C ASP A 126 -10.79 -5.83 9.27
N VAL A 127 -10.24 -6.87 8.65
CA VAL A 127 -9.51 -7.92 9.37
C VAL A 127 -8.29 -7.36 10.08
N VAL A 128 -7.47 -6.54 9.42
CA VAL A 128 -6.29 -5.93 10.03
C VAL A 128 -6.67 -5.04 11.21
N LEU A 129 -7.72 -4.24 11.10
CA LEU A 129 -8.22 -3.39 12.18
C LEU A 129 -8.73 -4.21 13.38
N LYS A 130 -9.58 -5.22 13.15
CA LYS A 130 -10.13 -6.02 14.25
C LYS A 130 -9.08 -6.86 14.97
N GLU A 131 -8.01 -7.28 14.26
CA GLU A 131 -6.88 -8.01 14.83
C GLU A 131 -5.84 -7.07 15.48
N ARG A 132 -6.12 -5.76 15.54
CA ARG A 132 -5.23 -4.74 16.11
C ARG A 132 -3.85 -4.70 15.44
N LYS A 133 -3.80 -5.02 14.16
CA LYS A 133 -2.60 -4.94 13.33
C LYS A 133 -2.49 -3.57 12.66
N LYS A 134 -1.33 -3.25 12.12
CA LYS A 134 -1.04 -1.93 11.55
C LYS A 134 -1.77 -1.73 10.22
N LEU A 135 -2.61 -0.70 10.13
CA LEU A 135 -3.22 -0.26 8.88
C LEU A 135 -2.71 1.14 8.54
N ILE A 136 -2.08 1.29 7.37
CA ILE A 136 -1.61 2.59 6.84
C ILE A 136 -2.48 2.93 5.64
N LEU A 137 -3.12 4.10 5.67
CA LEU A 137 -3.92 4.62 4.57
C LEU A 137 -3.24 5.85 4.00
N VAL A 138 -3.01 5.85 2.70
CA VAL A 138 -2.34 6.94 1.96
C VAL A 138 -3.38 7.65 1.08
N PRO A 139 -4.32 8.43 1.68
CA PRO A 139 -5.39 9.08 0.94
C PRO A 139 -4.82 10.17 0.03
N ARG A 140 -5.20 10.13 -1.26
CA ARG A 140 -4.82 11.14 -2.25
C ARG A 140 -6.08 11.83 -2.77
N GLU A 141 -6.31 13.03 -2.29
CA GLU A 141 -7.41 13.91 -2.66
C GLU A 141 -7.07 15.37 -2.35
N MET A 142 -7.57 16.31 -3.14
CA MET A 142 -7.40 17.74 -2.92
C MET A 142 -8.53 18.54 -3.60
N PRO A 143 -9.30 19.35 -2.83
CA PRO A 143 -9.28 19.47 -1.36
C PRO A 143 -9.96 18.29 -0.67
N PHE A 144 -9.74 18.11 0.64
CA PHE A 144 -10.54 17.21 1.46
C PHE A 144 -11.88 17.85 1.81
N SER A 145 -12.98 17.08 1.71
CA SER A 145 -14.28 17.45 2.22
C SER A 145 -14.40 17.15 3.73
N GLU A 146 -15.39 17.71 4.39
CA GLU A 146 -15.72 17.40 5.80
C GLU A 146 -15.91 15.89 6.00
N ILE A 147 -16.62 15.21 5.11
CA ILE A 147 -16.83 13.75 5.15
C ILE A 147 -15.51 12.99 5.12
N HIS A 148 -14.56 13.40 4.27
CA HIS A 148 -13.23 12.76 4.20
C HIS A 148 -12.49 12.91 5.52
N LEU A 149 -12.53 14.11 6.11
CA LEU A 149 -11.88 14.42 7.39
C LEU A 149 -12.48 13.63 8.55
N GLU A 150 -13.81 13.49 8.59
CA GLU A 150 -14.51 12.66 9.59
C GLU A 150 -14.11 11.18 9.47
N HIS A 151 -14.05 10.62 8.26
CA HIS A 151 -13.61 9.25 8.05
C HIS A 151 -12.15 9.04 8.47
N MET A 152 -11.25 9.97 8.13
CA MET A 152 -9.86 9.92 8.57
C MET A 152 -9.74 9.99 10.10
N LEU A 153 -10.49 10.89 10.75
CA LEU A 153 -10.51 11.01 12.20
C LEU A 153 -11.02 9.72 12.87
N LYS A 154 -12.11 9.14 12.35
CA LYS A 154 -12.65 7.88 12.84
C LYS A 154 -11.64 6.75 12.76
N LEU A 155 -10.99 6.59 11.62
CA LEU A 155 -9.97 5.55 11.40
C LEU A 155 -8.71 5.76 12.25
N ALA A 156 -8.25 7.02 12.39
CA ALA A 156 -7.15 7.36 13.28
C ALA A 156 -7.44 6.99 14.74
N ARG A 157 -8.66 7.24 15.22
CA ARG A 157 -9.10 6.82 16.58
C ARG A 157 -9.15 5.30 16.74
N MET A 158 -9.33 4.56 15.64
CA MET A 158 -9.27 3.08 15.63
C MET A 158 -7.83 2.55 15.54
N GLY A 159 -6.83 3.42 15.41
CA GLY A 159 -5.42 3.08 15.36
C GLY A 159 -4.83 2.97 13.94
N ALA A 160 -5.60 3.34 12.90
CA ALA A 160 -5.03 3.43 11.55
C ALA A 160 -4.11 4.66 11.45
N VAL A 161 -3.03 4.51 10.70
CA VAL A 161 -2.13 5.61 10.34
C VAL A 161 -2.68 6.27 9.07
N ILE A 162 -3.03 7.56 9.18
CA ILE A 162 -3.49 8.35 8.04
C ILE A 162 -2.29 9.15 7.53
N MET A 163 -1.83 8.83 6.33
CA MET A 163 -0.60 9.36 5.76
C MET A 163 -0.84 9.86 4.33
N PRO A 164 -1.48 11.03 4.13
CA PRO A 164 -1.56 11.63 2.81
C PRO A 164 -0.16 11.78 2.20
N PRO A 165 0.00 11.64 0.87
CA PRO A 165 1.31 11.72 0.23
C PRO A 165 1.78 13.17 0.12
N ASN A 166 2.11 13.76 1.27
CA ASN A 166 2.55 15.15 1.42
C ASN A 166 4.08 15.20 1.54
N PRO A 167 4.83 15.43 0.45
CA PRO A 167 6.29 15.47 0.50
C PRO A 167 6.81 16.70 1.24
N GLY A 168 7.91 16.50 1.98
CA GLY A 168 8.67 17.61 2.57
C GLY A 168 9.74 18.10 1.60
N PHE A 169 9.93 19.44 1.53
CA PHE A 169 10.90 20.06 0.64
C PHE A 169 12.23 20.42 1.32
N TYR A 170 12.36 20.18 2.62
CA TYR A 170 13.59 20.50 3.38
C TYR A 170 14.80 19.64 2.99
N TYR A 171 14.59 18.47 2.35
CA TYR A 171 15.65 17.66 1.73
C TYR A 171 16.09 18.19 0.36
N ARG A 172 15.47 19.25 -0.16
CA ARG A 172 15.75 19.86 -1.47
C ARG A 172 15.67 18.84 -2.61
N PRO A 173 14.52 18.18 -2.82
CA PRO A 173 14.34 17.22 -3.90
C PRO A 173 14.65 17.85 -5.25
N LYS A 174 15.31 17.09 -6.13
CA LYS A 174 15.71 17.54 -7.48
C LYS A 174 14.89 16.85 -8.56
N THR A 175 14.34 15.68 -8.26
CA THR A 175 13.59 14.85 -9.19
C THR A 175 12.22 14.51 -8.59
N ILE A 176 11.35 13.95 -9.42
CA ILE A 176 10.04 13.41 -8.97
C ILE A 176 10.28 12.18 -8.09
N GLU A 177 11.29 11.38 -8.41
CA GLU A 177 11.67 10.19 -7.65
C GLU A 177 12.05 10.55 -6.21
N ASP A 178 12.75 11.66 -5.99
CA ASP A 178 13.09 12.14 -4.64
C ASP A 178 11.81 12.46 -3.82
N ILE A 179 10.77 12.98 -4.49
CA ILE A 179 9.47 13.29 -3.88
C ILE A 179 8.74 11.99 -3.53
N ILE A 180 8.78 11.00 -4.42
CA ILE A 180 8.19 9.69 -4.21
C ILE A 180 8.90 8.98 -3.06
N ASP A 181 10.23 8.97 -3.07
CA ASP A 181 11.05 8.32 -2.05
C ASP A 181 10.83 8.94 -0.65
N PHE A 182 10.55 10.25 -0.56
CA PHE A 182 10.19 10.88 0.71
C PHE A 182 8.96 10.23 1.35
N VAL A 183 7.89 10.03 0.58
CA VAL A 183 6.64 9.43 1.08
C VAL A 183 6.84 7.95 1.38
N VAL A 184 7.52 7.22 0.48
CA VAL A 184 7.78 5.80 0.63
C VAL A 184 8.65 5.52 1.85
N ALA A 185 9.69 6.33 2.10
CA ALA A 185 10.52 6.24 3.29
C ALA A 185 9.68 6.33 4.58
N ARG A 186 8.74 7.28 4.64
CA ARG A 186 7.86 7.42 5.81
C ARG A 186 6.94 6.22 6.00
N ILE A 187 6.48 5.59 4.91
CA ILE A 187 5.69 4.34 4.99
C ILE A 187 6.57 3.20 5.52
N LEU A 188 7.80 3.07 5.00
CA LEU A 188 8.75 2.04 5.44
C LEU A 188 9.14 2.20 6.92
N ASP A 189 9.36 3.45 7.40
CA ASP A 189 9.59 3.74 8.82
C ASP A 189 8.44 3.20 9.69
N HIS A 190 7.19 3.46 9.27
CA HIS A 190 6.01 2.97 9.98
C HIS A 190 5.83 1.44 9.88
N LEU A 191 6.43 0.80 8.89
CA LEU A 191 6.46 -0.66 8.75
C LEU A 191 7.62 -1.31 9.51
N ASP A 192 8.49 -0.52 10.14
CA ASP A 192 9.71 -0.96 10.81
C ASP A 192 10.70 -1.66 9.84
N ILE A 193 10.69 -1.24 8.55
CA ILE A 193 11.57 -1.76 7.49
C ILE A 193 12.74 -0.79 7.28
N LYS A 194 13.95 -1.31 7.37
CA LYS A 194 15.17 -0.52 7.13
C LYS A 194 15.27 -0.12 5.66
N HIS A 195 15.64 1.13 5.42
CA HIS A 195 15.86 1.69 4.09
C HIS A 195 16.93 2.78 4.12
N GLU A 196 17.42 3.14 2.95
CA GLU A 196 18.42 4.20 2.75
C GLU A 196 17.88 5.31 1.82
N LEU A 197 16.55 5.42 1.66
CA LEU A 197 15.93 6.39 0.76
C LEU A 197 16.14 7.84 1.23
N LEU A 198 16.17 8.06 2.54
CA LEU A 198 16.37 9.38 3.14
C LEU A 198 17.30 9.27 4.37
N PRO A 199 18.17 10.28 4.61
CA PRO A 199 18.90 10.40 5.85
C PRO A 199 17.93 10.68 7.02
N GLN A 200 18.24 10.16 8.21
CA GLN A 200 17.45 10.46 9.39
C GLN A 200 17.63 11.92 9.79
N TRP A 201 16.51 12.59 10.12
CA TRP A 201 16.54 13.99 10.52
C TRP A 201 17.33 14.20 11.82
N GLY A 202 18.28 15.16 11.78
CA GLY A 202 19.07 15.53 12.98
C GLY A 202 20.17 14.54 13.35
N ILE A 203 20.40 13.51 12.56
CA ILE A 203 21.55 12.61 12.71
C ILE A 203 22.56 12.93 11.63
N ASP A 204 23.68 13.55 12.00
CA ASP A 204 24.81 13.77 11.09
C ASP A 204 25.46 12.43 10.76
N ASN A 205 25.29 11.96 9.51
CA ASN A 205 26.02 10.80 8.99
C ASN A 205 27.47 11.17 8.57
N ASN A 206 28.02 12.26 9.10
CA ASN A 206 29.41 12.67 8.93
C ASN A 206 30.24 12.22 10.13
N SER A 207 30.71 10.99 10.08
CA SER A 207 31.88 10.54 10.82
C SER A 207 32.70 9.58 9.99
#